data_4c089bc579d539cd84d0839eecbaf018
#
_entry.id   4c089bc579d539cd84d0839eecbaf018
#
_cell.length_a   1.000
_cell.length_b   1.000
_cell.length_c   1.000
_cell.angle_alpha   90.00
_cell.angle_beta   90.00
_cell.angle_gamma   90.00
#
_symmetry.space_group_name_H-M   'P 1'
#
loop_
_entity.id
_entity.type
_entity.pdbx_description
1 polymer ?
#
loop_
_entity_poly.entity_id
_entity_poly.type
_entity_poly.pdbx_seq_one_letter_code
_entity_poly.pdbx_strand_id
1 'polypeptide(L)'
;MKFVGLLLLLCFAVGGSMNATPVNNANKKDYAAAVAGTYNGEAFIEIMQQKMKLKLELQRTHRDSVIVVVKDFMLPNGQKFSYRSNGVSVKPEVKDGKTVYKLNISFTYTYNGMPMKVTATGTVKDGELDSLVRATIMDAMETKVTYKAK
;
A
#
# COMPACT_ATOMS: atom_id res chain seq x y z
N MET A 1 -12.68 18.01 4.65
CA MET A 1 -13.16 16.90 3.82
C MET A 1 -12.34 16.64 2.56
N LYS A 2 -11.89 17.64 1.85
CA LYS A 2 -10.95 17.45 0.72
C LYS A 2 -9.60 16.82 1.13
N PHE A 3 -9.21 17.04 2.37
CA PHE A 3 -7.94 16.56 2.93
C PHE A 3 -7.88 15.03 3.06
N VAL A 4 -8.99 14.42 3.38
CA VAL A 4 -9.06 12.98 3.64
C VAL A 4 -9.13 12.15 2.36
N GLY A 5 -9.86 12.63 1.37
CA GLY A 5 -9.83 12.04 0.04
C GLY A 5 -8.42 12.03 -0.52
N LEU A 6 -7.68 13.12 -0.29
CA LEU A 6 -6.28 13.24 -0.70
C LEU A 6 -5.35 12.33 0.11
N LEU A 7 -5.58 12.19 1.42
CA LEU A 7 -4.78 11.30 2.25
C LEU A 7 -4.91 9.84 1.81
N LEU A 8 -6.12 9.40 1.49
CA LEU A 8 -6.36 8.09 0.89
C LEU A 8 -5.70 7.97 -0.49
N LEU A 9 -5.72 9.04 -1.27
CA LEU A 9 -5.06 9.13 -2.56
C LEU A 9 -3.54 8.97 -2.42
N LEU A 10 -2.96 9.65 -1.43
CA LEU A 10 -1.52 9.61 -1.15
C LEU A 10 -1.05 8.27 -0.57
N CYS A 11 -1.93 7.55 0.14
CA CYS A 11 -1.62 6.23 0.65
C CYS A 11 -1.29 5.22 -0.46
N PHE A 12 -1.73 5.49 -1.68
CA PHE A 12 -1.56 4.60 -2.82
C PHE A 12 -0.71 5.20 -3.94
N ALA A 13 -0.38 6.49 -3.86
CA ALA A 13 0.45 7.17 -4.86
C ALA A 13 1.93 6.83 -4.63
N VAL A 14 2.41 5.81 -5.27
CA VAL A 14 3.81 5.41 -5.20
C VAL A 14 4.54 5.83 -6.45
N GLY A 15 5.35 6.85 -6.31
CA GLY A 15 6.32 7.24 -7.34
C GLY A 15 7.69 6.63 -7.05
N GLY A 16 7.88 5.36 -7.23
CA GLY A 16 9.17 4.71 -7.10
C GLY A 16 9.46 3.84 -8.31
N SER A 17 10.35 4.28 -9.20
CA SER A 17 10.89 3.37 -10.22
C SER A 17 11.91 2.46 -9.56
N MET A 18 11.51 1.24 -9.28
CA MET A 18 12.45 0.18 -8.92
C MET A 18 12.97 -0.45 -10.20
N ASN A 19 14.19 -0.12 -10.57
CA ASN A 19 14.93 -0.86 -11.59
C ASN A 19 15.30 -2.24 -11.04
N ALA A 20 14.38 -3.18 -11.19
CA ALA A 20 14.69 -4.58 -10.94
C ALA A 20 15.55 -5.08 -12.11
N THR A 21 16.84 -5.23 -11.89
CA THR A 21 17.70 -6.01 -12.78
C THR A 21 17.21 -7.45 -12.77
N PRO A 22 16.86 -8.04 -13.93
CA PRO A 22 16.48 -9.44 -13.98
C PRO A 22 17.69 -10.30 -13.63
N VAL A 23 17.72 -10.82 -12.43
CA VAL A 23 18.68 -11.84 -12.03
C VAL A 23 18.12 -13.19 -12.50
N ASN A 24 18.78 -13.76 -13.48
CA ASN A 24 18.46 -15.08 -14.03
C ASN A 24 18.80 -16.17 -13.00
N ASN A 25 17.93 -16.37 -12.02
CA ASN A 25 18.02 -17.46 -11.06
C ASN A 25 16.77 -18.31 -11.13
N ALA A 26 16.87 -19.44 -11.84
CA ALA A 26 15.79 -20.42 -12.00
C ALA A 26 15.25 -21.01 -10.66
N ASN A 27 15.98 -20.82 -9.55
CA ASN A 27 15.65 -21.37 -8.22
C ASN A 27 15.11 -20.36 -7.23
N LYS A 28 14.88 -19.10 -7.61
CA LYS A 28 14.28 -18.11 -6.70
C LYS A 28 12.78 -18.33 -6.58
N LYS A 29 12.30 -18.44 -5.34
CA LYS A 29 10.87 -18.45 -5.02
C LYS A 29 10.19 -17.21 -5.60
N ASP A 30 8.96 -17.39 -6.06
CA ASP A 30 8.12 -16.31 -6.56
C ASP A 30 7.34 -15.69 -5.39
N TYR A 31 7.93 -14.71 -4.73
CA TYR A 31 7.32 -14.03 -3.58
C TYR A 31 6.11 -13.20 -3.99
N ALA A 32 6.14 -12.63 -5.18
CA ALA A 32 5.03 -11.84 -5.69
C ALA A 32 3.79 -12.70 -5.93
N ALA A 33 3.96 -13.92 -6.45
CA ALA A 33 2.86 -14.86 -6.62
C ALA A 33 2.21 -15.25 -5.28
N ALA A 34 2.99 -15.31 -4.21
CA ALA A 34 2.48 -15.63 -2.88
C ALA A 34 1.58 -14.56 -2.28
N VAL A 35 1.72 -13.30 -2.72
CA VAL A 35 0.92 -12.16 -2.22
C VAL A 35 -0.07 -11.63 -3.24
N ALA A 36 0.06 -11.99 -4.53
CA ALA A 36 -0.85 -11.52 -5.57
C ALA A 36 -2.28 -12.00 -5.30
N GLY A 37 -3.24 -11.12 -5.46
CA GLY A 37 -4.63 -11.42 -5.25
C GLY A 37 -5.46 -10.19 -4.92
N THR A 38 -6.74 -10.43 -4.70
CA THR A 38 -7.70 -9.41 -4.31
C THR A 38 -7.95 -9.47 -2.81
N TYR A 39 -7.83 -8.33 -2.15
CA TYR A 39 -8.05 -8.17 -0.73
C TYR A 39 -9.27 -7.29 -0.50
N ASN A 40 -10.24 -7.78 0.25
CA ASN A 40 -11.42 -7.04 0.62
C ASN A 40 -11.36 -6.76 2.12
N GLY A 41 -11.37 -5.50 2.50
CA GLY A 41 -11.18 -5.14 3.89
C GLY A 41 -11.68 -3.76 4.26
N GLU A 42 -11.25 -3.32 5.42
CA GLU A 42 -11.61 -2.03 5.98
C GLU A 42 -10.36 -1.19 6.24
N ALA A 43 -10.40 0.06 5.82
CA ALA A 43 -9.44 1.08 6.18
C ALA A 43 -9.99 1.92 7.33
N PHE A 44 -9.24 2.08 8.40
CA PHE A 44 -9.54 3.00 9.50
C PHE A 44 -8.67 4.23 9.39
N ILE A 45 -9.31 5.39 9.27
CA ILE A 45 -8.64 6.68 9.14
C ILE A 45 -8.68 7.38 10.50
N GLU A 46 -7.52 7.48 11.15
CA GLU A 46 -7.40 7.98 12.53
C GLU A 46 -7.95 9.39 12.69
N ILE A 47 -7.56 10.31 11.82
CA ILE A 47 -7.97 11.72 11.90
C ILE A 47 -9.48 11.93 11.76
N MET A 48 -10.17 11.03 11.07
CA MET A 48 -11.62 11.07 10.88
C MET A 48 -12.39 10.19 11.83
N GLN A 49 -11.73 9.27 12.52
CA GLN A 49 -12.36 8.22 13.32
C GLN A 49 -13.41 7.43 12.52
N GLN A 50 -13.12 7.17 11.23
CA GLN A 50 -14.02 6.47 10.32
C GLN A 50 -13.40 5.22 9.72
N LYS A 51 -14.26 4.21 9.54
CA LYS A 51 -13.94 3.00 8.77
C LYS A 51 -14.54 3.08 7.39
N MET A 52 -13.78 2.66 6.40
CA MET A 52 -14.23 2.63 5.01
C MET A 52 -13.90 1.26 4.39
N LYS A 53 -14.83 0.70 3.66
CA LYS A 53 -14.59 -0.53 2.90
C LYS A 53 -13.68 -0.21 1.71
N LEU A 54 -12.62 -0.99 1.56
CA LEU A 54 -11.66 -0.83 0.49
C LEU A 54 -11.32 -2.19 -0.10
N LYS A 55 -11.48 -2.28 -1.42
CA LYS A 55 -11.00 -3.41 -2.22
C LYS A 55 -9.68 -3.03 -2.87
N LEU A 56 -8.65 -3.83 -2.60
CA LEU A 56 -7.31 -3.63 -3.09
C LEU A 56 -6.85 -4.88 -3.82
N GLU A 57 -6.15 -4.72 -4.92
CA GLU A 57 -5.58 -5.81 -5.69
C GLU A 57 -4.06 -5.67 -5.74
N LEU A 58 -3.36 -6.75 -5.43
CA LEU A 58 -1.92 -6.87 -5.64
C LEU A 58 -1.69 -7.68 -6.90
N GLN A 59 -1.17 -7.04 -7.95
CA GLN A 59 -0.88 -7.68 -9.23
C GLN A 59 0.61 -7.98 -9.35
N ARG A 60 0.94 -9.22 -9.63
CA ARG A 60 2.31 -9.64 -9.86
C ARG A 60 2.87 -8.99 -11.12
N THR A 61 4.06 -8.41 -11.01
CA THR A 61 4.84 -7.88 -12.15
C THR A 61 6.11 -8.68 -12.38
N HIS A 62 6.82 -8.99 -11.31
CA HIS A 62 8.03 -9.81 -11.30
C HIS A 62 7.98 -10.79 -10.13
N ARG A 63 8.98 -11.65 -9.99
CA ARG A 63 9.04 -12.65 -8.91
C ARG A 63 9.05 -12.05 -7.50
N ASP A 64 9.52 -10.83 -7.36
CA ASP A 64 9.68 -10.12 -6.10
C ASP A 64 9.03 -8.74 -6.11
N SER A 65 8.14 -8.48 -7.07
CA SER A 65 7.51 -7.18 -7.24
C SER A 65 6.04 -7.30 -7.63
N VAL A 66 5.23 -6.46 -6.99
CA VAL A 66 3.80 -6.31 -7.29
C VAL A 66 3.48 -4.85 -7.54
N ILE A 67 2.35 -4.59 -8.17
CA ILE A 67 1.71 -3.28 -8.19
C ILE A 67 0.44 -3.33 -7.35
N VAL A 68 0.14 -2.20 -6.71
CA VAL A 68 -1.09 -2.02 -5.94
C VAL A 68 -2.13 -1.36 -6.85
N VAL A 69 -3.31 -1.96 -6.94
CA VAL A 69 -4.41 -1.45 -7.77
C VAL A 69 -5.65 -1.26 -6.90
N VAL A 70 -6.23 -0.07 -6.97
CA VAL A 70 -7.53 0.26 -6.37
C VAL A 70 -8.46 0.70 -7.49
N LYS A 71 -9.63 0.08 -7.58
CA LYS A 71 -10.64 0.42 -8.60
C LYS A 71 -11.92 0.89 -7.95
N ASP A 72 -12.48 1.97 -8.49
CA ASP A 72 -13.80 2.47 -8.14
C ASP A 72 -14.05 2.63 -6.63
N PHE A 73 -13.02 3.06 -5.90
CA PHE A 73 -13.16 3.37 -4.49
C PHE A 73 -14.02 4.63 -4.32
N MET A 74 -15.09 4.52 -3.53
CA MET A 74 -15.98 5.64 -3.27
C MET A 74 -15.41 6.53 -2.16
N LEU A 75 -15.06 7.76 -2.50
CA LEU A 75 -14.64 8.77 -1.53
C LEU A 75 -15.84 9.33 -0.76
N PRO A 76 -15.62 9.92 0.43
CA PRO A 76 -16.70 10.52 1.23
C PRO A 76 -17.49 11.61 0.51
N ASN A 77 -16.88 12.27 -0.49
CA ASN A 77 -17.53 13.29 -1.32
C ASN A 77 -18.36 12.71 -2.48
N GLY A 78 -18.49 11.38 -2.58
CA GLY A 78 -19.20 10.68 -3.65
C GLY A 78 -18.42 10.49 -4.94
N GLN A 79 -17.18 10.95 -5.02
CA GLN A 79 -16.32 10.72 -6.18
C GLN A 79 -15.71 9.32 -6.16
N LYS A 80 -15.62 8.69 -7.33
CA LYS A 80 -14.90 7.43 -7.50
C LYS A 80 -13.42 7.69 -7.71
N PHE A 81 -12.62 6.88 -7.05
CA PHE A 81 -11.17 6.95 -7.14
C PHE A 81 -10.62 5.61 -7.63
N SER A 82 -9.71 5.67 -8.60
CA SER A 82 -8.97 4.51 -9.10
C SER A 82 -7.49 4.84 -9.12
N TYR A 83 -6.67 3.88 -8.72
CA TYR A 83 -5.24 4.07 -8.60
C TYR A 83 -4.46 2.82 -8.98
N ARG A 84 -3.29 3.03 -9.56
CA ARG A 84 -2.32 1.98 -9.91
C ARG A 84 -0.92 2.45 -9.52
N SER A 85 -0.25 1.70 -8.65
CA SER A 85 1.09 2.02 -8.19
C SER A 85 2.17 1.64 -9.21
N ASN A 86 3.38 2.15 -8.99
CA ASN A 86 4.59 1.56 -9.56
C ASN A 86 4.95 0.26 -8.83
N GLY A 87 6.02 -0.41 -9.25
CA GLY A 87 6.46 -1.66 -8.64
C GLY A 87 6.81 -1.51 -7.15
N VAL A 88 6.29 -2.42 -6.36
CA VAL A 88 6.54 -2.53 -4.92
C VAL A 88 7.27 -3.82 -4.65
N SER A 89 8.40 -3.74 -3.96
CA SER A 89 9.20 -4.92 -3.60
C SER A 89 8.52 -5.77 -2.54
N VAL A 90 8.50 -7.08 -2.75
CA VAL A 90 7.99 -8.07 -1.80
C VAL A 90 9.18 -8.76 -1.14
N LYS A 91 9.29 -8.63 0.18
CA LYS A 91 10.38 -9.23 0.96
C LYS A 91 9.83 -10.32 1.89
N PRO A 92 10.34 -11.55 1.81
CA PRO A 92 9.97 -12.59 2.75
C PRO A 92 10.68 -12.39 4.08
N GLU A 93 9.99 -12.67 5.15
CA GLU A 93 10.54 -12.73 6.51
C GLU A 93 9.97 -13.97 7.22
N VAL A 94 10.82 -14.72 7.90
CA VAL A 94 10.37 -15.85 8.72
C VAL A 94 10.12 -15.34 10.13
N LYS A 95 8.88 -15.52 10.60
CA LYS A 95 8.46 -15.13 11.94
C LYS A 95 7.66 -16.27 12.56
N ASP A 96 8.10 -16.76 13.71
CA ASP A 96 7.47 -17.87 14.44
C ASP A 96 7.29 -19.14 13.56
N GLY A 97 8.30 -19.47 12.74
CA GLY A 97 8.27 -20.62 11.84
C GLY A 97 7.40 -20.45 10.59
N LYS A 98 6.75 -19.31 10.41
CA LYS A 98 5.91 -18.99 9.24
C LYS A 98 6.55 -17.91 8.38
N THR A 99 6.38 -18.02 7.07
CA THR A 99 6.79 -16.97 6.14
C THR A 99 5.75 -15.86 6.08
N VAL A 100 6.21 -14.65 6.33
CA VAL A 100 5.44 -13.41 6.23
C VAL A 100 6.06 -12.58 5.12
N TYR A 101 5.25 -11.95 4.30
CA TYR A 101 5.72 -11.11 3.19
C TYR A 101 5.53 -9.64 3.53
N LYS A 102 6.62 -8.87 3.45
CA LYS A 102 6.61 -7.44 3.73
C LYS A 102 6.65 -6.61 2.46
N LEU A 103 5.83 -5.58 2.45
CA LEU A 103 5.73 -4.57 1.40
C LEU A 103 5.97 -3.21 2.04
N ASN A 104 6.97 -2.48 1.57
CA ASN A 104 7.31 -1.16 2.12
C ASN A 104 7.31 -0.13 1.00
N ILE A 105 6.68 0.99 1.27
CA ILE A 105 6.58 2.12 0.36
C ILE A 105 6.93 3.38 1.13
N SER A 106 7.76 4.23 0.54
CA SER A 106 8.09 5.54 1.11
C SER A 106 8.25 6.56 -0.01
N PHE A 107 7.57 7.67 0.11
CA PHE A 107 7.68 8.76 -0.87
C PHE A 107 7.37 10.11 -0.22
N THR A 108 7.80 11.16 -0.89
CA THR A 108 7.49 12.54 -0.51
C THR A 108 6.59 13.16 -1.56
N TYR A 109 5.56 13.84 -1.13
CA TYR A 109 4.60 14.51 -1.99
C TYR A 109 4.40 15.96 -1.54
N THR A 110 4.24 16.88 -2.48
CA THR A 110 3.93 18.28 -2.18
C THR A 110 2.48 18.57 -2.53
N TYR A 111 1.70 18.94 -1.54
CA TYR A 111 0.30 19.31 -1.71
C TYR A 111 0.08 20.75 -1.26
N ASN A 112 -0.44 21.59 -2.16
CA ASN A 112 -0.63 23.02 -1.92
C ASN A 112 0.61 23.70 -1.33
N GLY A 113 1.81 23.35 -1.85
CA GLY A 113 3.09 23.89 -1.37
C GLY A 113 3.58 23.26 -0.05
N MET A 114 2.84 22.34 0.55
CA MET A 114 3.21 21.68 1.80
C MET A 114 3.86 20.31 1.52
N PRO A 115 5.08 20.07 2.00
CA PRO A 115 5.71 18.76 1.85
C PRO A 115 5.08 17.74 2.79
N MET A 116 4.77 16.58 2.27
CA MET A 116 4.26 15.44 3.02
C MET A 116 5.17 14.23 2.82
N LYS A 117 5.56 13.60 3.91
CA LYS A 117 6.22 12.29 3.88
C LYS A 117 5.20 11.19 4.12
N VAL A 118 5.14 10.24 3.23
CA VAL A 118 4.23 9.10 3.32
C VAL A 118 5.04 7.82 3.39
N THR A 119 4.79 7.01 4.40
CA THR A 119 5.36 5.68 4.53
C THR A 119 4.21 4.68 4.71
N ALA A 120 4.25 3.60 3.96
CA ALA A 120 3.30 2.51 4.09
C ALA A 120 4.06 1.20 4.28
N THR A 121 3.66 0.44 5.28
CA THR A 121 4.14 -0.92 5.52
C THR A 121 2.96 -1.88 5.42
N GLY A 122 3.10 -2.90 4.59
CA GLY A 122 2.13 -3.97 4.46
C GLY A 122 2.74 -5.30 4.85
N THR A 123 1.94 -6.15 5.44
CA THR A 123 2.32 -7.53 5.78
C THR A 123 1.25 -8.48 5.29
N VAL A 124 1.65 -9.45 4.47
CA VAL A 124 0.77 -10.54 4.04
C VAL A 124 1.17 -11.82 4.75
N LYS A 125 0.21 -12.39 5.46
CA LYS A 125 0.36 -13.67 6.19
C LYS A 125 -0.92 -14.48 6.04
N ASP A 126 -0.78 -15.74 5.64
CA ASP A 126 -1.92 -16.66 5.50
C ASP A 126 -3.10 -16.09 4.67
N GLY A 127 -2.81 -15.33 3.61
CA GLY A 127 -3.82 -14.70 2.76
C GLY A 127 -4.46 -13.43 3.34
N GLU A 128 -4.01 -12.96 4.49
CA GLU A 128 -4.46 -11.72 5.12
C GLU A 128 -3.44 -10.60 4.91
N LEU A 129 -3.92 -9.43 4.56
CA LEU A 129 -3.12 -8.21 4.41
C LEU A 129 -3.40 -7.24 5.54
N ASP A 130 -2.36 -6.92 6.31
CA ASP A 130 -2.35 -5.84 7.29
C ASP A 130 -1.45 -4.72 6.78
N SER A 131 -1.95 -3.50 6.75
CA SER A 131 -1.17 -2.34 6.31
C SER A 131 -1.33 -1.17 7.25
N LEU A 132 -0.22 -0.48 7.49
CA LEU A 132 -0.17 0.78 8.22
C LEU A 132 0.45 1.84 7.34
N VAL A 133 -0.31 2.91 7.11
CA VAL A 133 0.15 4.09 6.38
C VAL A 133 0.32 5.24 7.37
N ARG A 134 1.46 5.91 7.31
CA ARG A 134 1.74 7.12 8.06
C ARG A 134 2.02 8.27 7.10
N ALA A 135 1.34 9.37 7.29
CA ALA A 135 1.58 10.60 6.55
C ALA A 135 1.95 11.71 7.53
N THR A 136 3.11 12.32 7.32
CA THR A 136 3.59 13.44 8.12
C THR A 136 3.59 14.70 7.27
N ILE A 137 2.84 15.71 7.71
CA ILE A 137 2.68 16.99 7.02
C ILE A 137 3.58 18.02 7.70
N MET A 138 4.45 18.67 6.92
CA MET A 138 5.36 19.73 7.39
C MET A 138 6.21 19.31 8.61
N ASP A 139 6.56 18.03 8.73
CA ASP A 139 7.27 17.44 9.87
C ASP A 139 6.62 17.67 11.25
N ALA A 140 5.35 18.11 11.29
CA ALA A 140 4.67 18.49 12.53
C ALA A 140 3.39 17.70 12.81
N MET A 141 2.63 17.32 11.80
CA MET A 141 1.35 16.62 11.96
C MET A 141 1.41 15.24 11.33
N GLU A 142 1.23 14.21 12.14
CA GLU A 142 1.14 12.82 11.68
C GLU A 142 -0.30 12.32 11.70
N THR A 143 -0.69 11.62 10.67
CA THR A 143 -1.94 10.86 10.62
C THR A 143 -1.68 9.43 10.18
N LYS A 144 -2.52 8.52 10.66
CA LYS A 144 -2.39 7.08 10.37
C LYS A 144 -3.64 6.54 9.71
N VAL A 145 -3.43 5.62 8.78
CA VAL A 145 -4.49 4.80 8.20
C VAL A 145 -4.10 3.34 8.37
N THR A 146 -4.95 2.57 9.04
CA THR A 146 -4.77 1.13 9.17
C THR A 146 -5.73 0.42 8.23
N TYR A 147 -5.23 -0.60 7.53
CA TYR A 147 -6.01 -1.41 6.61
C TYR A 147 -5.85 -2.89 6.94
N LYS A 148 -6.97 -3.60 7.05
CA LYS A 148 -7.01 -5.04 7.26
C LYS A 148 -7.95 -5.68 6.28
N ALA A 149 -7.46 -6.72 5.58
CA ALA A 149 -8.21 -7.41 4.55
C ALA A 149 -7.89 -8.90 4.46
N LYS A 150 -8.85 -9.63 3.92
CA LYS A 150 -8.71 -11.05 3.55
C LYS A 150 -8.90 -11.23 2.05
#